data_7a9f8b1a43a2177ad363c63522287694
#
_entry.id   7a9f8b1a43a2177ad363c63522287694
#
_cell.length_a   1.000
_cell.length_b   1.000
_cell.length_c   1.000
_cell.angle_alpha   90.00
_cell.angle_beta   90.00
_cell.angle_gamma   90.00
#
_symmetry.space_group_name_H-M   'P 1'
#
loop_
_entity.id
_entity.type
_entity.pdbx_description
1 polymer ?
#
loop_
_entity_poly.entity_id
_entity_poly.type
_entity_poly.pdbx_seq_one_letter_code
_entity_poly.pdbx_strand_id
1 'polypeptide(L)'
;MISLKIEGIRYADGELHIRCSPREGMRAALQIVTDKVYDLVLHREKRSLNANAYAWTLIHKIAAELSRPPAGIPTEPIAVYRDAIARLPDVEATFLSCKDTAAPAFVKSWEEGHLGRQCEIFDSDTPGYVIIRCIYGSSDFTREEMSLLLDRLTQDARALGIETKDEGDVESLLESWNGR
;
A
#
# COMPACT_ATOMS: atom_id res chain seq x y z
N MET A 1 -23.26 7.22 -0.49
CA MET A 1 -22.65 5.88 -0.72
C MET A 1 -23.42 4.88 0.11
N ILE A 2 -23.83 3.74 -0.47
CA ILE A 2 -24.54 2.66 0.21
C ILE A 2 -23.52 1.54 0.42
N SER A 3 -23.32 1.10 1.65
CA SER A 3 -22.46 -0.03 1.97
C SER A 3 -23.32 -1.15 2.57
N LEU A 4 -23.11 -2.37 2.07
CA LEU A 4 -23.83 -3.57 2.50
C LEU A 4 -22.84 -4.69 2.79
N LYS A 5 -23.00 -5.37 3.91
CA LYS A 5 -22.33 -6.65 4.14
C LYS A 5 -23.14 -7.75 3.47
N ILE A 6 -22.58 -8.30 2.37
CA ILE A 6 -23.25 -9.34 1.61
C ILE A 6 -23.02 -10.68 2.30
N GLU A 7 -24.11 -11.34 2.72
CA GLU A 7 -24.10 -12.65 3.35
C GLU A 7 -24.33 -13.79 2.35
N GLY A 8 -24.84 -13.47 1.17
CA GLY A 8 -25.04 -14.41 0.08
C GLY A 8 -25.55 -13.75 -1.17
N ILE A 9 -25.24 -14.38 -2.32
CA ILE A 9 -25.68 -13.94 -3.65
C ILE A 9 -26.31 -15.15 -4.36
N ARG A 10 -27.44 -14.93 -4.99
CA ARG A 10 -28.09 -15.92 -5.85
C ARG A 10 -28.60 -15.25 -7.13
N TYR A 11 -28.35 -15.87 -8.27
CA TYR A 11 -28.97 -15.48 -9.53
C TYR A 11 -30.06 -16.51 -9.86
N ALA A 12 -31.29 -16.05 -10.01
CA ALA A 12 -32.43 -16.88 -10.37
C ALA A 12 -33.48 -16.03 -11.11
N ASP A 13 -34.18 -16.63 -12.08
CA ASP A 13 -35.29 -16.02 -12.83
C ASP A 13 -34.94 -14.68 -13.51
N GLY A 14 -33.66 -14.49 -13.89
CA GLY A 14 -33.16 -13.24 -14.50
C GLY A 14 -32.82 -12.15 -13.51
N GLU A 15 -32.89 -12.43 -12.21
CA GLU A 15 -32.66 -11.46 -11.14
C GLU A 15 -31.47 -11.84 -10.26
N LEU A 16 -30.74 -10.83 -9.80
CA LEU A 16 -29.66 -10.96 -8.82
C LEU A 16 -30.21 -10.67 -7.42
N HIS A 17 -30.29 -11.70 -6.58
CA HIS A 17 -30.71 -11.58 -5.21
C HIS A 17 -29.49 -11.44 -4.30
N ILE A 18 -29.40 -10.33 -3.55
CA ILE A 18 -28.35 -10.07 -2.58
C ILE A 18 -28.94 -10.20 -1.18
N ARG A 19 -28.43 -11.16 -0.41
CA ARG A 19 -28.80 -11.32 0.99
C ARG A 19 -27.86 -10.55 1.89
N CYS A 20 -28.41 -9.71 2.75
CA CYS A 20 -27.73 -8.96 3.79
C CYS A 20 -28.58 -8.94 5.06
N SER A 21 -28.10 -8.35 6.14
CA SER A 21 -28.93 -8.22 7.36
C SER A 21 -30.21 -7.41 7.09
N PRO A 22 -31.32 -7.70 7.78
CA PRO A 22 -32.60 -7.00 7.54
C PRO A 22 -32.50 -5.47 7.68
N ARG A 23 -31.67 -4.99 8.62
CA ARG A 23 -31.45 -3.57 8.87
C ARG A 23 -30.75 -2.88 7.69
N GLU A 24 -29.72 -3.55 7.15
CA GLU A 24 -28.95 -3.04 6.01
C GLU A 24 -29.77 -3.10 4.72
N GLY A 25 -30.52 -4.20 4.52
CA GLY A 25 -31.42 -4.34 3.37
C GLY A 25 -32.50 -3.27 3.32
N MET A 26 -33.15 -2.97 4.46
CA MET A 26 -34.14 -1.90 4.55
C MET A 26 -33.51 -0.53 4.24
N ARG A 27 -32.33 -0.27 4.80
CA ARG A 27 -31.61 0.99 4.57
C ARG A 27 -31.20 1.16 3.10
N ALA A 28 -30.76 0.08 2.46
CA ALA A 28 -30.42 0.09 1.04
C ALA A 28 -31.65 0.32 0.16
N ALA A 29 -32.75 -0.37 0.43
CA ALA A 29 -34.00 -0.23 -0.30
C ALA A 29 -34.54 1.20 -0.27
N LEU A 30 -34.36 1.93 0.83
CA LEU A 30 -34.75 3.34 0.93
C LEU A 30 -33.82 4.31 0.17
N GLN A 31 -32.61 3.90 -0.17
CA GLN A 31 -31.59 4.74 -0.81
C GLN A 31 -31.35 4.41 -2.29
N ILE A 32 -31.73 3.20 -2.70
CA ILE A 32 -31.59 2.76 -4.09
C ILE A 32 -32.73 3.37 -4.90
N VAL A 33 -32.37 4.12 -5.92
CA VAL A 33 -33.31 4.66 -6.90
C VAL A 33 -33.35 3.74 -8.09
N THR A 34 -34.53 3.24 -8.47
CA THR A 34 -34.73 2.45 -9.69
C THR A 34 -34.33 3.26 -10.91
N ASP A 35 -33.96 2.61 -12.00
CA ASP A 35 -33.50 3.21 -13.26
C ASP A 35 -32.13 3.93 -13.20
N LYS A 36 -31.34 3.67 -12.17
CA LYS A 36 -29.95 4.11 -12.07
C LYS A 36 -28.99 2.94 -12.15
N VAL A 37 -27.82 3.19 -12.70
CA VAL A 37 -26.72 2.23 -12.71
C VAL A 37 -25.96 2.33 -11.40
N TYR A 38 -25.69 1.19 -10.79
CA TYR A 38 -24.91 1.08 -9.56
C TYR A 38 -23.73 0.14 -9.77
N ASP A 39 -22.56 0.57 -9.37
CA ASP A 39 -21.38 -0.29 -9.34
C ASP A 39 -21.30 -1.03 -8.00
N LEU A 40 -21.18 -2.35 -8.06
CA LEU A 40 -20.91 -3.18 -6.89
C LEU A 40 -19.39 -3.27 -6.71
N VAL A 41 -18.85 -2.50 -5.79
CA VAL A 41 -17.42 -2.45 -5.51
C VAL A 41 -17.16 -3.04 -4.13
N LEU A 42 -16.11 -3.86 -4.01
CA LEU A 42 -15.66 -4.34 -2.70
C LEU A 42 -15.35 -3.15 -1.79
N HIS A 43 -16.11 -3.02 -0.68
CA HIS A 43 -15.81 -2.00 0.32
C HIS A 43 -14.48 -2.35 0.98
N ARG A 44 -13.47 -1.60 0.66
CA ARG A 44 -12.21 -1.61 1.41
C ARG A 44 -12.39 -0.67 2.58
N GLU A 45 -12.35 -1.19 3.79
CA GLU A 45 -12.27 -0.33 4.97
C GLU A 45 -11.07 0.61 4.78
N LYS A 46 -11.29 1.89 5.08
CA LYS A 46 -10.21 2.88 4.95
C LYS A 46 -9.05 2.39 5.81
N ARG A 47 -7.87 2.24 5.19
CA ARG A 47 -6.63 1.94 5.89
C ARG A 47 -6.53 2.82 7.12
N SER A 48 -5.97 2.31 8.20
CA SER A 48 -5.69 3.13 9.35
C SER A 48 -4.89 4.36 8.90
N LEU A 49 -5.56 5.48 8.82
CA LEU A 49 -4.92 6.76 8.55
C LEU A 49 -3.79 7.01 9.56
N ASN A 50 -3.89 6.40 10.73
CA ASN A 50 -2.94 6.57 11.84
C ASN A 50 -1.60 5.88 11.58
N ALA A 51 -1.58 4.61 11.15
CA ALA A 51 -0.32 3.90 10.86
C ALA A 51 0.40 4.53 9.66
N ASN A 52 -0.31 4.83 8.57
CA ASN A 52 0.27 5.49 7.42
C ASN A 52 0.74 6.93 7.74
N ALA A 53 -0.04 7.70 8.49
CA ALA A 53 0.34 9.05 8.92
C ALA A 53 1.59 9.03 9.82
N TYR A 54 1.69 8.02 10.70
CA TYR A 54 2.86 7.84 11.53
C TYR A 54 4.10 7.47 10.70
N ALA A 55 3.97 6.55 9.75
CA ALA A 55 5.05 6.23 8.81
C ALA A 55 5.57 7.49 8.10
N TRP A 56 4.66 8.29 7.53
CA TRP A 56 5.05 9.55 6.88
C TRP A 56 5.66 10.57 7.84
N THR A 57 5.22 10.60 9.10
CA THR A 57 5.84 11.45 10.13
C THR A 57 7.29 11.06 10.36
N LEU A 58 7.59 9.76 10.47
CA LEU A 58 8.97 9.26 10.61
C LEU A 58 9.79 9.56 9.36
N ILE A 59 9.24 9.29 8.18
CA ILE A 59 9.90 9.54 6.89
C ILE A 59 10.34 11.00 6.76
N HIS A 60 9.46 11.95 7.07
CA HIS A 60 9.79 13.37 7.03
C HIS A 60 10.87 13.75 8.05
N LYS A 61 10.80 13.23 9.27
CA LYS A 61 11.82 13.47 10.30
C LYS A 61 13.18 12.91 9.89
N ILE A 62 13.21 11.68 9.35
CA ILE A 62 14.44 11.04 8.84
C ILE A 62 15.04 11.87 7.70
N ALA A 63 14.24 12.25 6.72
CA ALA A 63 14.69 13.05 5.58
C ALA A 63 15.28 14.40 6.04
N ALA A 64 14.63 15.07 6.99
CA ALA A 64 15.10 16.34 7.56
C ALA A 64 16.43 16.16 8.32
N GLU A 65 16.58 15.08 9.08
CA GLU A 65 17.81 14.82 9.84
C GLU A 65 18.98 14.48 8.90
N LEU A 66 18.75 13.64 7.89
CA LEU A 66 19.74 13.30 6.86
C LEU A 66 20.20 14.54 6.07
N SER A 67 19.32 15.51 5.90
CA SER A 67 19.61 16.77 5.19
C SER A 67 20.25 17.86 6.07
N ARG A 68 20.44 17.60 7.37
CA ARG A 68 20.90 18.62 8.32
C ARG A 68 22.35 19.05 8.06
N PRO A 69 22.63 20.35 7.85
CA PRO A 69 24.00 20.87 7.72
C PRO A 69 24.83 20.63 9.00
N PRO A 70 26.19 20.58 8.92
CA PRO A 70 27.01 20.83 7.73
C PRO A 70 27.29 19.58 6.87
N ALA A 71 27.05 18.37 7.38
CA ALA A 71 27.42 17.12 6.73
C ALA A 71 26.25 16.42 6.01
N GLY A 72 25.04 16.99 6.10
CA GLY A 72 23.84 16.35 5.57
C GLY A 72 23.81 16.31 4.04
N ILE A 73 23.22 15.25 3.52
CA ILE A 73 22.96 15.07 2.09
C ILE A 73 21.48 15.42 1.84
N PRO A 74 21.16 16.37 0.95
CA PRO A 74 19.78 16.68 0.61
C PRO A 74 18.99 15.41 0.27
N THR A 75 18.02 15.08 1.10
CA THR A 75 17.27 13.83 1.00
C THR A 75 15.77 14.13 0.97
N GLU A 76 15.13 13.72 -0.12
CA GLU A 76 13.68 13.86 -0.25
C GLU A 76 12.95 12.77 0.54
N PRO A 77 11.80 13.09 1.18
CA PRO A 77 11.01 12.10 1.92
C PRO A 77 10.64 10.87 1.09
N ILE A 78 10.39 11.04 -0.20
CA ILE A 78 10.08 9.93 -1.11
C ILE A 78 11.26 8.97 -1.28
N ALA A 79 12.48 9.45 -1.24
CA ALA A 79 13.68 8.60 -1.30
C ALA A 79 13.81 7.75 -0.05
N VAL A 80 13.57 8.32 1.14
CA VAL A 80 13.54 7.58 2.41
C VAL A 80 12.47 6.49 2.38
N TYR A 81 11.27 6.83 1.89
CA TYR A 81 10.16 5.88 1.77
C TYR A 81 10.49 4.71 0.86
N ARG A 82 10.99 4.98 -0.34
CA ARG A 82 11.36 3.96 -1.32
C ARG A 82 12.48 3.06 -0.83
N ASP A 83 13.49 3.65 -0.23
CA ASP A 83 14.61 2.91 0.35
C ASP A 83 14.16 2.02 1.52
N ALA A 84 13.29 2.51 2.40
CA ALA A 84 12.73 1.71 3.48
C ALA A 84 11.98 0.48 2.94
N ILE A 85 11.11 0.65 1.94
CA ILE A 85 10.38 -0.46 1.32
C ILE A 85 11.32 -1.44 0.62
N ALA A 86 12.30 -0.97 -0.16
CA ALA A 86 13.22 -1.83 -0.90
C ALA A 86 14.05 -2.74 0.02
N ARG A 87 14.28 -2.31 1.27
CA ARG A 87 15.04 -3.05 2.28
C ARG A 87 14.19 -3.93 3.21
N LEU A 88 12.87 -3.97 3.02
CA LEU A 88 12.04 -4.86 3.82
C LEU A 88 12.29 -6.32 3.44
N PRO A 89 12.52 -7.20 4.43
CA PRO A 89 12.51 -8.63 4.19
C PRO A 89 11.08 -9.07 3.85
N ASP A 90 10.96 -10.08 3.01
CA ASP A 90 9.71 -10.80 2.75
C ASP A 90 8.51 -9.97 2.24
N VAL A 91 8.77 -8.74 1.72
CA VAL A 91 7.72 -7.99 1.02
C VAL A 91 7.46 -8.64 -0.34
N GLU A 92 6.17 -8.83 -0.62
CA GLU A 92 5.74 -9.41 -1.88
C GLU A 92 6.34 -8.63 -3.06
N ALA A 93 7.09 -9.31 -3.90
CA ALA A 93 7.63 -8.78 -5.14
C ALA A 93 7.29 -9.70 -6.30
N THR A 94 6.95 -9.12 -7.44
CA THR A 94 6.74 -9.89 -8.67
C THR A 94 8.00 -9.82 -9.50
N PHE A 95 8.45 -10.99 -9.99
CA PHE A 95 9.55 -11.07 -10.94
C PHE A 95 9.01 -11.36 -12.33
N LEU A 96 9.50 -10.63 -13.30
CA LEU A 96 9.18 -10.87 -14.70
C LEU A 96 10.45 -10.76 -15.56
N SER A 97 10.47 -11.54 -16.65
CA SER A 97 11.49 -11.43 -17.68
C SER A 97 10.91 -10.72 -18.91
N CYS A 98 11.61 -9.73 -19.42
CA CYS A 98 11.22 -9.05 -20.65
C CYS A 98 12.45 -8.70 -21.50
N LYS A 99 12.22 -8.31 -22.76
CA LYS A 99 13.30 -7.79 -23.60
C LYS A 99 13.90 -6.54 -22.98
N ASP A 100 15.20 -6.42 -23.03
CA ASP A 100 15.96 -5.25 -22.56
C ASP A 100 15.44 -3.93 -23.13
N THR A 101 15.08 -3.93 -24.40
CA THR A 101 14.51 -2.77 -25.11
C THR A 101 13.13 -2.35 -24.61
N ALA A 102 12.36 -3.26 -23.98
CA ALA A 102 11.03 -2.99 -23.45
C ALA A 102 11.05 -2.58 -21.98
N ALA A 103 12.12 -2.91 -21.24
CA ALA A 103 12.23 -2.69 -19.80
C ALA A 103 12.00 -1.22 -19.38
N PRO A 104 12.56 -0.19 -20.05
CA PRO A 104 12.35 1.20 -19.64
C PRO A 104 10.88 1.64 -19.71
N ALA A 105 10.15 1.20 -20.74
CA ALA A 105 8.73 1.51 -20.90
C ALA A 105 7.88 0.82 -19.83
N PHE A 106 8.21 -0.43 -19.51
CA PHE A 106 7.55 -1.17 -18.44
C PHE A 106 7.78 -0.51 -17.07
N VAL A 107 9.04 -0.21 -16.70
CA VAL A 107 9.40 0.46 -15.43
C VAL A 107 8.62 1.76 -15.27
N LYS A 108 8.63 2.60 -16.31
CA LYS A 108 7.87 3.84 -16.29
C LYS A 108 6.37 3.60 -16.01
N SER A 109 5.77 2.65 -16.71
CA SER A 109 4.35 2.32 -16.54
C SER A 109 4.03 1.74 -15.15
N TRP A 110 4.95 0.96 -14.57
CA TRP A 110 4.79 0.39 -13.23
C TRP A 110 4.82 1.44 -12.13
N GLU A 111 5.73 2.40 -12.24
CA GLU A 111 5.94 3.45 -11.23
C GLU A 111 4.95 4.61 -11.38
N GLU A 112 4.37 4.79 -12.56
CA GLU A 112 3.48 5.92 -12.86
C GLU A 112 2.22 5.90 -11.99
N GLY A 113 1.95 7.01 -11.31
CA GLY A 113 0.79 7.18 -10.44
C GLY A 113 0.88 6.49 -9.06
N HIS A 114 2.00 5.85 -8.73
CA HIS A 114 2.20 5.12 -7.48
C HIS A 114 3.51 5.47 -6.78
N LEU A 115 3.44 6.22 -5.69
CA LEU A 115 4.62 6.73 -4.97
C LEU A 115 5.58 5.62 -4.48
N GLY A 116 5.05 4.49 -4.05
CA GLY A 116 5.84 3.41 -3.45
C GLY A 116 6.27 2.31 -4.42
N ARG A 117 5.72 2.29 -5.63
CA ARG A 117 6.12 1.27 -6.61
C ARG A 117 7.48 1.60 -7.19
N GLN A 118 8.31 0.58 -7.30
CA GLN A 118 9.66 0.68 -7.86
C GLN A 118 10.01 -0.60 -8.61
N CYS A 119 11.01 -0.51 -9.47
CA CYS A 119 11.57 -1.65 -10.16
C CYS A 119 13.08 -1.72 -9.96
N GLU A 120 13.57 -2.93 -9.82
CA GLU A 120 15.00 -3.26 -9.90
C GLU A 120 15.22 -4.13 -11.13
N ILE A 121 16.25 -3.82 -11.90
CA ILE A 121 16.59 -4.55 -13.13
C ILE A 121 17.84 -5.37 -12.89
N PHE A 122 17.78 -6.65 -13.20
CA PHE A 122 18.87 -7.61 -13.09
C PHE A 122 19.20 -8.20 -14.48
N ASP A 123 20.42 -8.60 -14.64
CA ASP A 123 20.86 -9.33 -15.83
C ASP A 123 20.13 -10.68 -15.91
N SER A 124 19.88 -11.13 -17.14
CA SER A 124 19.29 -12.43 -17.43
C SER A 124 20.31 -13.33 -18.15
N ASP A 125 20.27 -14.63 -17.86
CA ASP A 125 21.06 -15.62 -18.61
C ASP A 125 20.62 -15.75 -20.08
N THR A 126 19.46 -15.18 -20.44
CA THR A 126 18.95 -15.17 -21.82
C THR A 126 19.40 -13.89 -22.52
N PRO A 127 20.20 -13.96 -23.59
CA PRO A 127 20.67 -12.81 -24.35
C PRO A 127 19.52 -11.92 -24.82
N GLY A 128 19.63 -10.60 -24.62
CA GLY A 128 18.61 -9.60 -24.99
C GLY A 128 17.40 -9.56 -24.06
N TYR A 129 17.46 -10.20 -22.89
CA TYR A 129 16.45 -10.15 -21.84
C TYR A 129 17.01 -9.66 -20.51
N VAL A 130 16.15 -9.10 -19.70
CA VAL A 130 16.43 -8.71 -18.32
C VAL A 130 15.36 -9.29 -17.40
N ILE A 131 15.69 -9.41 -16.12
CA ILE A 131 14.75 -9.75 -15.05
C ILE A 131 14.40 -8.47 -14.32
N ILE A 132 13.12 -8.19 -14.16
CA ILE A 132 12.63 -7.02 -13.41
C ILE A 132 11.97 -7.53 -12.14
N ARG A 133 12.47 -7.06 -11.00
CA ARG A 133 11.80 -7.20 -9.70
C ARG A 133 10.91 -5.99 -9.50
N CYS A 134 9.60 -6.23 -9.44
CA CYS A 134 8.58 -5.21 -9.21
C CYS A 134 8.23 -5.18 -7.74
N ILE A 135 8.49 -4.07 -7.08
CA ILE A 135 8.24 -3.84 -5.65
C ILE A 135 6.96 -3.02 -5.52
N TYR A 136 6.06 -3.47 -4.66
CA TYR A 136 4.79 -2.79 -4.36
C TYR A 136 4.99 -1.69 -3.32
N GLY A 137 4.12 -0.69 -3.35
CA GLY A 137 4.09 0.34 -2.32
C GLY A 137 3.21 -0.05 -1.13
N SER A 138 3.34 0.67 -0.01
CA SER A 138 2.53 0.43 1.20
C SER A 138 1.01 0.54 0.96
N SER A 139 0.61 1.00 -0.22
CA SER A 139 -0.78 0.95 -0.65
C SER A 139 -1.33 -0.47 -0.83
N ASP A 140 -0.47 -1.41 -1.06
CA ASP A 140 -0.81 -2.80 -1.32
C ASP A 140 -0.42 -3.73 -0.12
N PHE A 141 0.13 -3.16 0.97
CA PHE A 141 0.64 -3.90 2.12
C PHE A 141 -0.47 -4.53 2.96
N THR A 142 -0.19 -5.73 3.44
CA THR A 142 -0.89 -6.37 4.54
C THR A 142 -0.57 -5.67 5.86
N ARG A 143 -1.22 -6.09 6.96
CA ARG A 143 -0.91 -5.59 8.31
C ARG A 143 0.53 -5.93 8.71
N GLU A 144 0.95 -7.14 8.42
CA GLU A 144 2.29 -7.66 8.69
C GLU A 144 3.35 -6.85 7.96
N GLU A 145 3.17 -6.60 6.67
CA GLU A 145 4.09 -5.79 5.87
C GLU A 145 4.13 -4.34 6.33
N MET A 146 3.00 -3.78 6.76
CA MET A 146 2.97 -2.43 7.34
C MET A 146 3.67 -2.38 8.69
N SER A 147 3.57 -3.44 9.52
CA SER A 147 4.34 -3.57 10.75
C SER A 147 5.84 -3.56 10.48
N LEU A 148 6.30 -4.36 9.51
CA LEU A 148 7.69 -4.39 9.10
C LEU A 148 8.20 -3.01 8.65
N LEU A 149 7.37 -2.26 7.89
CA LEU A 149 7.71 -0.91 7.47
C LEU A 149 7.84 0.05 8.66
N LEU A 150 6.91 0.01 9.61
CA LEU A 150 6.98 0.85 10.81
C LEU A 150 8.17 0.50 11.69
N ASP A 151 8.48 -0.78 11.86
CA ASP A 151 9.64 -1.25 12.60
C ASP A 151 10.94 -0.75 11.96
N ARG A 152 11.05 -0.86 10.64
CA ARG A 152 12.20 -0.37 9.89
C ARG A 152 12.39 1.14 10.05
N LEU A 153 11.32 1.91 9.82
CA LEU A 153 11.37 3.37 9.96
C LEU A 153 11.68 3.80 11.41
N THR A 154 11.17 3.05 12.41
CA THR A 154 11.46 3.30 13.82
C THR A 154 12.93 3.04 14.13
N GLN A 155 13.52 1.97 13.60
CA GLN A 155 14.94 1.67 13.76
C GLN A 155 15.82 2.75 13.12
N ASP A 156 15.52 3.15 11.89
CA ASP A 156 16.24 4.19 11.17
C ASP A 156 16.13 5.55 11.90
N ALA A 157 14.95 5.90 12.40
CA ALA A 157 14.72 7.11 13.18
C ALA A 157 15.53 7.10 14.50
N ARG A 158 15.52 6.00 15.25
CA ARG A 158 16.28 5.85 16.50
C ARG A 158 17.79 5.94 16.25
N ALA A 159 18.29 5.35 15.15
CA ALA A 159 19.70 5.45 14.78
C ALA A 159 20.14 6.89 14.51
N LEU A 160 19.23 7.76 14.12
CA LEU A 160 19.45 9.20 13.92
C LEU A 160 19.13 10.03 15.17
N GLY A 161 18.81 9.41 16.31
CA GLY A 161 18.46 10.12 17.56
C GLY A 161 17.07 10.77 17.51
N ILE A 162 16.19 10.37 16.61
CA ILE A 162 14.82 10.89 16.50
C ILE A 162 13.93 10.15 17.49
N GLU A 163 13.16 10.92 18.27
CA GLU A 163 12.16 10.37 19.19
C GLU A 163 11.03 9.67 18.44
N THR A 164 10.71 8.45 18.86
CA THR A 164 9.70 7.58 18.26
C THR A 164 8.63 7.20 19.30
N LYS A 165 7.47 6.75 18.83
CA LYS A 165 6.47 6.13 19.71
C LYS A 165 7.00 4.84 20.30
N ASP A 166 6.43 4.43 21.45
CA ASP A 166 6.70 3.12 22.01
C ASP A 166 6.00 1.99 21.24
N GLU A 167 6.37 0.75 21.55
CA GLU A 167 5.85 -0.43 20.83
C GLU A 167 4.33 -0.62 21.01
N GLY A 168 3.81 -0.34 22.21
CA GLY A 168 2.37 -0.44 22.48
C GLY A 168 1.55 0.58 21.69
N ASP A 169 2.07 1.79 21.55
CA ASP A 169 1.45 2.82 20.71
C ASP A 169 1.45 2.43 19.23
N VAL A 170 2.55 1.84 18.74
CA VAL A 170 2.66 1.38 17.33
C VAL A 170 1.70 0.22 17.07
N GLU A 171 1.62 -0.75 17.98
CA GLU A 171 0.68 -1.88 17.86
C GLU A 171 -0.78 -1.39 17.79
N SER A 172 -1.15 -0.43 18.63
CA SER A 172 -2.48 0.20 18.59
C SER A 172 -2.79 0.88 17.25
N LEU A 173 -1.79 1.44 16.57
CA LEU A 173 -1.97 1.99 15.22
C LEU A 173 -2.23 0.90 14.18
N LEU A 174 -1.65 -0.29 14.36
CA LEU A 174 -1.79 -1.42 13.46
C LEU A 174 -3.11 -2.19 13.66
N GLU A 175 -3.74 -2.13 14.85
CA GLU A 175 -5.03 -2.79 15.09
C GLU A 175 -6.12 -2.35 14.12
N SER A 176 -6.07 -1.10 13.68
CA SER A 176 -7.01 -0.54 12.72
C SER A 176 -6.51 -0.60 11.26
N TRP A 177 -5.39 -1.28 11.01
CA TRP A 177 -4.87 -1.48 9.65
C TRP A 177 -5.57 -2.64 8.97
N ASN A 178 -6.41 -2.33 7.99
CA ASN A 178 -7.05 -3.31 7.12
C ASN A 178 -6.38 -3.21 5.74
N GLY A 179 -5.23 -3.84 5.62
CA GLY A 179 -4.54 -4.11 4.37
C GLY A 179 -5.28 -5.16 3.53
N ARG A 180 -4.62 -5.71 2.51
CA ARG A 180 -5.15 -6.79 1.65
C ARG A 180 -5.89 -7.86 2.41
#